data_1a8a7f20410a4ccd1240f201dff4808b
#
_entry.id   1a8a7f20410a4ccd1240f201dff4808b
#
_cell.length_a   1.000
_cell.length_b   1.000
_cell.length_c   1.000
_cell.angle_alpha   90.00
_cell.angle_beta   90.00
_cell.angle_gamma   90.00
#
_symmetry.space_group_name_H-M   'P 1'
#
loop_
_entity.id
_entity.type
_entity.pdbx_description
1 polymer ?
#
loop_
_entity_poly.entity_id
_entity_poly.type
_entity_poly.pdbx_seq_one_letter_code
_entity_poly.pdbx_strand_id
1 'polypeptide(L)'
;MTDQSVTDRKRSAILDAARAIFSRKGYSDTAVDDVAEEARVAKGTLYLYFKSKEELYLAALENDLREMSAAARREMERCHGLREKFRAFLRVRVDFARAREDFLRIYLAQYGTIFLKTPLSRDLVHMFKQNMRYVAKVIEEASRNGEIGPVPAGAAAGALFDLSRGLIERRLLGWKEFQVADEIEFSIDVLFSGIQAYGKSSAKRGKTTTKREGHGAEVA
;
A
#
# COMPACT_ATOMS: atom_id res chain seq x y z
N MET A 1 28.96 -8.10 -16.54
CA MET A 1 28.05 -7.90 -15.37
C MET A 1 28.60 -6.70 -14.63
N THR A 2 27.81 -5.61 -14.58
CA THR A 2 28.27 -4.37 -13.97
C THR A 2 28.31 -4.52 -12.43
N ASP A 3 29.27 -3.84 -11.78
CA ASP A 3 29.48 -3.80 -10.32
C ASP A 3 28.18 -3.46 -9.57
N GLN A 4 27.35 -2.60 -10.12
CA GLN A 4 26.03 -2.23 -9.62
C GLN A 4 25.09 -3.44 -9.48
N SER A 5 25.07 -4.36 -10.45
CA SER A 5 24.19 -5.54 -10.40
C SER A 5 24.61 -6.57 -9.32
N VAL A 6 25.87 -6.59 -8.93
CA VAL A 6 26.39 -7.44 -7.83
C VAL A 6 26.02 -6.81 -6.48
N THR A 7 26.15 -5.51 -6.37
CA THR A 7 25.78 -4.73 -5.18
C THR A 7 24.28 -4.83 -4.89
N ASP A 8 23.43 -4.70 -5.90
CA ASP A 8 21.98 -4.81 -5.76
C ASP A 8 21.55 -6.23 -5.32
N ARG A 9 22.18 -7.27 -5.90
CA ARG A 9 21.90 -8.66 -5.49
C ARG A 9 22.31 -8.95 -4.06
N LYS A 10 23.47 -8.46 -3.61
CA LYS A 10 23.91 -8.60 -2.21
C LYS A 10 22.95 -7.89 -1.27
N ARG A 11 22.55 -6.65 -1.61
CA ARG A 11 21.59 -5.91 -0.81
C ARG A 11 20.24 -6.64 -0.70
N SER A 12 19.71 -7.19 -1.80
CA SER A 12 18.48 -8.00 -1.79
C SER A 12 18.61 -9.22 -0.90
N ALA A 13 19.71 -9.99 -1.02
CA ALA A 13 19.96 -11.17 -0.19
C ALA A 13 20.00 -10.83 1.31
N ILE A 14 20.61 -9.69 1.69
CA ILE A 14 20.63 -9.24 3.09
C ILE A 14 19.21 -8.90 3.57
N LEU A 15 18.39 -8.24 2.75
CA LEU A 15 17.01 -7.87 3.11
C LEU A 15 16.11 -9.11 3.27
N ASP A 16 16.27 -10.13 2.41
CA ASP A 16 15.56 -11.40 2.50
C ASP A 16 15.93 -12.17 3.76
N ALA A 17 17.24 -12.24 4.07
CA ALA A 17 17.76 -12.83 5.29
C ALA A 17 17.25 -12.07 6.54
N ALA A 18 17.28 -10.75 6.51
CA ALA A 18 16.76 -9.90 7.58
C ALA A 18 15.29 -10.19 7.86
N ARG A 19 14.44 -10.23 6.83
CA ARG A 19 13.03 -10.59 6.97
C ARG A 19 12.86 -11.97 7.61
N ALA A 20 13.59 -12.99 7.13
CA ALA A 20 13.49 -14.35 7.66
C ALA A 20 13.91 -14.43 9.14
N ILE A 21 15.01 -13.79 9.53
CA ILE A 21 15.51 -13.78 10.90
C ILE A 21 14.58 -13.00 11.82
N PHE A 22 14.14 -11.79 11.43
CA PHE A 22 13.19 -11.01 12.22
C PHE A 22 11.86 -11.73 12.41
N SER A 23 11.32 -12.39 11.38
CA SER A 23 10.08 -13.18 11.50
C SER A 23 10.24 -14.33 12.50
N ARG A 24 11.41 -15.00 12.52
CA ARG A 24 11.67 -16.18 13.35
C ARG A 24 11.99 -15.83 14.80
N LYS A 25 12.83 -14.81 15.04
CA LYS A 25 13.34 -14.43 16.36
C LYS A 25 12.64 -13.23 17.01
N GLY A 26 11.88 -12.46 16.24
CA GLY A 26 11.36 -11.16 16.66
C GLY A 26 12.43 -10.05 16.55
N TYR A 27 12.03 -8.81 16.80
CA TYR A 27 12.93 -7.65 16.67
C TYR A 27 14.00 -7.64 17.78
N SER A 28 13.60 -7.85 19.05
CA SER A 28 14.49 -7.71 20.22
C SER A 28 15.63 -8.74 20.18
N ASP A 29 15.29 -10.00 19.90
CA ASP A 29 16.21 -11.13 20.02
C ASP A 29 17.04 -11.37 18.75
N THR A 30 16.82 -10.61 17.69
CA THR A 30 17.63 -10.65 16.47
C THR A 30 18.94 -9.89 16.69
N ALA A 31 20.07 -10.58 16.52
CA ALA A 31 21.36 -9.94 16.34
C ALA A 31 21.63 -9.68 14.85
N VAL A 32 22.33 -8.60 14.54
CA VAL A 32 22.72 -8.27 13.14
C VAL A 32 23.64 -9.35 12.57
N ASP A 33 24.40 -10.01 13.43
CA ASP A 33 25.30 -11.11 13.08
C ASP A 33 24.52 -12.33 12.55
N ASP A 34 23.37 -12.65 13.13
CA ASP A 34 22.49 -13.72 12.64
C ASP A 34 22.04 -13.46 11.20
N VAL A 35 21.78 -12.18 10.88
CA VAL A 35 21.38 -11.79 9.52
C VAL A 35 22.55 -11.89 8.55
N ALA A 36 23.77 -11.53 8.97
CA ALA A 36 24.96 -11.66 8.13
C ALA A 36 25.25 -13.14 7.80
N GLU A 37 25.12 -14.04 8.77
CA GLU A 37 25.26 -15.47 8.60
C GLU A 37 24.20 -16.04 7.64
N GLU A 38 22.92 -15.73 7.85
CA GLU A 38 21.80 -16.16 6.99
C GLU A 38 21.99 -15.65 5.55
N ALA A 39 22.43 -14.40 5.37
CA ALA A 39 22.70 -13.81 4.07
C ALA A 39 24.01 -14.30 3.42
N ARG A 40 24.81 -15.09 4.14
CA ARG A 40 26.13 -15.57 3.71
C ARG A 40 27.09 -14.44 3.33
N VAL A 41 27.09 -13.36 4.11
CA VAL A 41 27.99 -12.22 3.95
C VAL A 41 28.81 -12.01 5.20
N ALA A 42 30.00 -11.43 5.06
CA ALA A 42 30.77 -11.01 6.22
C ALA A 42 30.03 -9.90 6.98
N LYS A 43 30.12 -9.88 8.33
CA LYS A 43 29.52 -8.83 9.19
C LYS A 43 29.91 -7.43 8.73
N GLY A 44 31.17 -7.19 8.38
CA GLY A 44 31.63 -5.92 7.85
C GLY A 44 30.94 -5.50 6.55
N THR A 45 30.62 -6.48 5.68
CA THR A 45 29.86 -6.24 4.46
C THR A 45 28.46 -5.76 4.77
N LEU A 46 27.75 -6.36 5.75
CA LEU A 46 26.42 -5.93 6.14
C LEU A 46 26.44 -4.48 6.65
N TYR A 47 27.41 -4.11 7.48
CA TYR A 47 27.53 -2.76 8.01
C TYR A 47 27.90 -1.69 6.96
N LEU A 48 28.39 -2.09 5.77
CA LEU A 48 28.54 -1.16 4.64
C LEU A 48 27.16 -0.74 4.06
N TYR A 49 26.15 -1.60 4.18
CA TYR A 49 24.80 -1.34 3.67
C TYR A 49 23.85 -0.73 4.72
N PHE A 50 23.97 -1.17 5.98
CA PHE A 50 23.02 -0.81 7.04
C PHE A 50 23.79 -0.54 8.35
N LYS A 51 23.64 0.67 8.88
CA LYS A 51 24.41 1.14 10.05
C LYS A 51 23.87 0.62 11.38
N SER A 52 22.60 0.15 11.39
CA SER A 52 21.93 -0.33 12.61
C SER A 52 20.90 -1.42 12.31
N LYS A 53 20.52 -2.15 13.35
CA LYS A 53 19.40 -3.12 13.30
C LYS A 53 18.09 -2.47 12.88
N GLU A 54 17.86 -1.25 13.35
CA GLU A 54 16.69 -0.45 13.01
C GLU A 54 16.66 -0.10 11.51
N GLU A 55 17.78 0.41 10.98
CA GLU A 55 17.91 0.73 9.55
C GLU A 55 17.70 -0.51 8.67
N LEU A 56 18.30 -1.64 9.07
CA LEU A 56 18.12 -2.91 8.39
C LEU A 56 16.66 -3.37 8.38
N TYR A 57 15.98 -3.31 9.53
CA TYR A 57 14.57 -3.66 9.64
C TYR A 57 13.68 -2.76 8.77
N LEU A 58 13.87 -1.44 8.83
CA LEU A 58 13.11 -0.49 8.03
C LEU A 58 13.35 -0.69 6.53
N ALA A 59 14.58 -0.95 6.12
CA ALA A 59 14.89 -1.24 4.72
C ALA A 59 14.25 -2.54 4.23
N ALA A 60 14.19 -3.59 5.06
CA ALA A 60 13.47 -4.83 4.74
C ALA A 60 11.96 -4.60 4.63
N LEU A 61 11.38 -3.80 5.53
CA LEU A 61 9.98 -3.41 5.48
C LEU A 61 9.66 -2.59 4.21
N GLU A 62 10.50 -1.62 3.88
CA GLU A 62 10.36 -0.86 2.63
C GLU A 62 10.39 -1.74 1.39
N ASN A 63 11.29 -2.72 1.37
CA ASN A 63 11.37 -3.68 0.27
C ASN A 63 10.06 -4.49 0.13
N ASP A 64 9.53 -5.01 1.24
CA ASP A 64 8.26 -5.72 1.25
C ASP A 64 7.08 -4.84 0.78
N LEU A 65 7.03 -3.58 1.21
CA LEU A 65 6.00 -2.64 0.76
C LEU A 65 6.10 -2.31 -0.73
N ARG A 66 7.31 -2.25 -1.28
CA ARG A 66 7.55 -2.07 -2.73
C ARG A 66 7.07 -3.29 -3.52
N GLU A 67 7.41 -4.50 -3.08
CA GLU A 67 6.97 -5.75 -3.69
C GLU A 67 5.44 -5.86 -3.69
N MET A 68 4.80 -5.59 -2.55
CA MET A 68 3.35 -5.60 -2.41
C MET A 68 2.68 -4.61 -3.37
N SER A 69 3.21 -3.39 -3.45
CA SER A 69 2.66 -2.36 -4.32
C SER A 69 2.81 -2.72 -5.80
N ALA A 70 3.96 -3.26 -6.19
CA ALA A 70 4.20 -3.73 -7.55
C ALA A 70 3.31 -4.91 -7.92
N ALA A 71 3.09 -5.86 -7.00
CA ALA A 71 2.19 -6.98 -7.20
C ALA A 71 0.73 -6.52 -7.36
N ALA A 72 0.26 -5.64 -6.49
CA ALA A 72 -1.09 -5.09 -6.57
C ALA A 72 -1.33 -4.36 -7.91
N ARG A 73 -0.36 -3.55 -8.34
CA ARG A 73 -0.43 -2.86 -9.62
C ARG A 73 -0.52 -3.83 -10.79
N ARG A 74 0.34 -4.86 -10.85
CA ARG A 74 0.31 -5.87 -11.92
C ARG A 74 -1.04 -6.58 -12.00
N GLU A 75 -1.63 -6.95 -10.86
CA GLU A 75 -2.93 -7.61 -10.86
C GLU A 75 -4.07 -6.67 -11.26
N MET A 76 -4.04 -5.39 -10.83
CA MET A 76 -5.00 -4.39 -11.31
C MET A 76 -4.93 -4.18 -12.83
N GLU A 77 -3.73 -4.20 -13.42
CA GLU A 77 -3.52 -4.04 -14.88
C GLU A 77 -4.11 -5.21 -15.68
N ARG A 78 -4.24 -6.41 -15.09
CA ARG A 78 -4.87 -7.59 -15.71
C ARG A 78 -6.39 -7.60 -15.64
N CYS A 79 -6.96 -6.75 -14.79
CA CYS A 79 -8.40 -6.72 -14.56
C CYS A 79 -9.10 -5.71 -15.48
N HIS A 80 -10.34 -6.05 -15.86
CA HIS A 80 -11.25 -5.16 -16.55
C HIS A 80 -12.27 -4.57 -15.57
N GLY A 81 -12.52 -3.25 -15.70
CA GLY A 81 -13.46 -2.54 -14.84
C GLY A 81 -12.91 -2.20 -13.45
N LEU A 82 -13.39 -1.09 -12.89
CA LEU A 82 -12.89 -0.51 -11.65
C LEU A 82 -13.11 -1.44 -10.45
N ARG A 83 -14.29 -2.10 -10.41
CA ARG A 83 -14.64 -3.01 -9.31
C ARG A 83 -13.66 -4.18 -9.20
N GLU A 84 -13.33 -4.81 -10.31
CA GLU A 84 -12.38 -5.92 -10.34
C GLU A 84 -10.96 -5.46 -10.00
N LYS A 85 -10.56 -4.28 -10.44
CA LYS A 85 -9.28 -3.68 -10.08
C LYS A 85 -9.17 -3.43 -8.57
N PHE A 86 -10.24 -2.94 -7.93
CA PHE A 86 -10.27 -2.76 -6.48
C PHE A 86 -10.20 -4.11 -5.73
N ARG A 87 -10.92 -5.12 -6.21
CA ARG A 87 -10.86 -6.48 -5.67
C ARG A 87 -9.45 -7.03 -5.72
N ALA A 88 -8.79 -6.95 -6.88
CA ALA A 88 -7.42 -7.38 -7.07
C ALA A 88 -6.45 -6.63 -6.14
N PHE A 89 -6.61 -5.31 -6.02
CA PHE A 89 -5.80 -4.49 -5.12
C PHE A 89 -5.92 -4.95 -3.66
N LEU A 90 -7.14 -5.12 -3.14
CA LEU A 90 -7.36 -5.53 -1.75
C LEU A 90 -6.86 -6.95 -1.51
N ARG A 91 -7.19 -7.89 -2.41
CA ARG A 91 -6.78 -9.31 -2.29
C ARG A 91 -5.26 -9.46 -2.23
N VAL A 92 -4.55 -8.87 -3.20
CA VAL A 92 -3.09 -8.96 -3.25
C VAL A 92 -2.45 -8.42 -1.98
N ARG A 93 -2.92 -7.28 -1.48
CA ARG A 93 -2.36 -6.66 -0.28
C ARG A 93 -2.62 -7.48 0.98
N VAL A 94 -3.81 -8.04 1.12
CA VAL A 94 -4.15 -8.90 2.27
C VAL A 94 -3.40 -10.23 2.20
N ASP A 95 -3.32 -10.87 1.03
CA ASP A 95 -2.57 -12.13 0.85
C ASP A 95 -1.07 -11.93 1.09
N PHE A 96 -0.52 -10.82 0.61
CA PHE A 96 0.87 -10.45 0.86
C PHE A 96 1.16 -10.27 2.35
N ALA A 97 0.27 -9.55 3.05
CA ALA A 97 0.40 -9.34 4.49
C ALA A 97 0.29 -10.66 5.27
N ARG A 98 -0.61 -11.57 4.86
CA ARG A 98 -0.74 -12.89 5.47
C ARG A 98 0.53 -13.73 5.30
N ALA A 99 1.13 -13.70 4.12
CA ALA A 99 2.38 -14.43 3.85
C ALA A 99 3.58 -13.91 4.66
N ARG A 100 3.48 -12.71 5.24
CA ARG A 100 4.53 -12.03 6.02
C ARG A 100 4.04 -11.60 7.41
N GLU A 101 3.07 -12.33 7.96
CA GLU A 101 2.37 -11.95 9.19
C GLU A 101 3.33 -11.66 10.34
N ASP A 102 4.27 -12.57 10.63
CA ASP A 102 5.18 -12.42 11.76
C ASP A 102 6.08 -11.18 11.62
N PHE A 103 6.58 -10.92 10.42
CA PHE A 103 7.39 -9.73 10.15
C PHE A 103 6.59 -8.44 10.31
N LEU A 104 5.36 -8.41 9.80
CA LEU A 104 4.49 -7.23 9.90
C LEU A 104 3.93 -7.01 11.32
N ARG A 105 3.80 -8.05 12.14
CA ARG A 105 3.47 -7.91 13.56
C ARG A 105 4.52 -7.10 14.33
N ILE A 106 5.80 -7.25 13.97
CA ILE A 106 6.87 -6.43 14.53
C ILE A 106 6.65 -4.95 14.18
N TYR A 107 6.26 -4.68 12.93
CA TYR A 107 5.90 -3.32 12.50
C TYR A 107 4.83 -2.70 13.39
N LEU A 108 3.73 -3.42 13.67
CA LEU A 108 2.68 -2.92 14.55
C LEU A 108 3.17 -2.73 15.99
N ALA A 109 3.91 -3.69 16.53
CA ALA A 109 4.43 -3.64 17.90
C ALA A 109 5.44 -2.50 18.10
N GLN A 110 6.22 -2.17 17.07
CA GLN A 110 7.27 -1.14 17.10
C GLN A 110 6.84 0.21 16.52
N TYR A 111 5.59 0.31 16.01
CA TYR A 111 5.11 1.50 15.31
C TYR A 111 5.36 2.80 16.09
N GLY A 112 4.97 2.84 17.37
CA GLY A 112 5.19 4.00 18.23
C GLY A 112 6.66 4.25 18.57
N THR A 113 7.51 3.23 18.60
CA THR A 113 8.91 3.36 19.00
C THR A 113 9.83 3.70 17.84
N ILE A 114 9.67 3.01 16.73
CA ILE A 114 10.54 3.17 15.55
C ILE A 114 10.11 4.39 14.72
N PHE A 115 8.81 4.50 14.40
CA PHE A 115 8.32 5.53 13.47
C PHE A 115 8.26 6.94 14.07
N LEU A 116 8.08 7.08 15.40
CA LEU A 116 8.14 8.39 16.03
C LEU A 116 9.58 8.92 16.15
N LYS A 117 10.57 8.02 16.16
CA LYS A 117 11.99 8.38 16.28
C LYS A 117 12.72 8.44 14.95
N THR A 118 12.30 7.64 13.98
CA THR A 118 12.95 7.52 12.68
C THR A 118 11.99 7.98 11.58
N PRO A 119 12.22 9.11 10.92
CA PRO A 119 11.39 9.55 9.80
C PRO A 119 11.35 8.47 8.71
N LEU A 120 10.17 8.25 8.13
CA LEU A 120 10.05 7.42 6.92
C LEU A 120 11.05 7.92 5.88
N SER A 121 11.71 6.99 5.18
CA SER A 121 12.63 7.38 4.12
C SER A 121 11.91 8.22 3.06
N ARG A 122 12.64 9.14 2.44
CA ARG A 122 12.08 9.95 1.34
C ARG A 122 11.56 9.07 0.21
N ASP A 123 12.23 7.95 -0.03
CA ASP A 123 11.87 6.98 -1.05
C ASP A 123 10.56 6.28 -0.73
N LEU A 124 10.33 5.90 0.52
CA LEU A 124 9.07 5.30 0.96
C LEU A 124 7.91 6.28 0.81
N VAL A 125 8.09 7.53 1.26
CA VAL A 125 7.08 8.58 1.09
C VAL A 125 6.80 8.85 -0.39
N HIS A 126 7.84 8.86 -1.22
CA HIS A 126 7.69 9.02 -2.67
C HIS A 126 6.92 7.87 -3.30
N MET A 127 7.25 6.64 -2.92
CA MET A 127 6.54 5.43 -3.36
C MET A 127 5.04 5.46 -2.99
N PHE A 128 4.71 5.83 -1.74
CA PHE A 128 3.31 5.98 -1.33
C PHE A 128 2.57 7.01 -2.18
N LYS A 129 3.18 8.17 -2.44
CA LYS A 129 2.60 9.20 -3.30
C LYS A 129 2.40 8.70 -4.74
N GLN A 130 3.34 7.94 -5.29
CA GLN A 130 3.22 7.35 -6.63
C GLN A 130 2.10 6.33 -6.70
N ASN A 131 1.99 5.44 -5.71
CA ASN A 131 0.93 4.43 -5.64
C ASN A 131 -0.45 5.08 -5.52
N MET A 132 -0.58 6.11 -4.70
CA MET A 132 -1.81 6.88 -4.56
C MET A 132 -2.23 7.54 -5.88
N ARG A 133 -1.28 8.18 -6.58
CA ARG A 133 -1.53 8.79 -7.90
C ARG A 133 -1.92 7.75 -8.95
N TYR A 134 -1.30 6.57 -8.92
CA TYR A 134 -1.66 5.49 -9.84
C TYR A 134 -3.12 5.06 -9.66
N VAL A 135 -3.55 4.80 -8.42
CA VAL A 135 -4.94 4.41 -8.14
C VAL A 135 -5.90 5.55 -8.49
N ALA A 136 -5.57 6.80 -8.16
CA ALA A 136 -6.38 7.95 -8.54
C ALA A 136 -6.55 8.04 -10.06
N LYS A 137 -5.49 7.83 -10.84
CA LYS A 137 -5.57 7.80 -12.31
C LYS A 137 -6.48 6.69 -12.84
N VAL A 138 -6.44 5.50 -12.24
CA VAL A 138 -7.37 4.40 -12.59
C VAL A 138 -8.83 4.81 -12.35
N ILE A 139 -9.12 5.51 -11.24
CA ILE A 139 -10.45 6.01 -10.91
C ILE A 139 -10.88 7.12 -11.90
N GLU A 140 -9.99 8.04 -12.26
CA GLU A 140 -10.25 9.07 -13.26
C GLU A 140 -10.57 8.48 -14.65
N GLU A 141 -9.85 7.43 -15.04
CA GLU A 141 -10.10 6.71 -16.28
C GLU A 141 -11.48 6.04 -16.28
N ALA A 142 -11.86 5.39 -15.20
CA ALA A 142 -13.20 4.79 -15.03
C ALA A 142 -14.31 5.86 -15.09
N SER A 143 -14.09 7.04 -14.50
CA SER A 143 -15.02 8.14 -14.58
C SER A 143 -15.15 8.71 -16.00
N ARG A 144 -14.03 8.89 -16.71
CA ARG A 144 -14.03 9.36 -18.12
C ARG A 144 -14.71 8.37 -19.06
N ASN A 145 -14.58 7.08 -18.79
CA ASN A 145 -15.22 6.02 -19.58
C ASN A 145 -16.69 5.79 -19.21
N GLY A 146 -17.25 6.54 -18.26
CA GLY A 146 -18.64 6.44 -17.86
C GLY A 146 -18.97 5.23 -16.97
N GLU A 147 -17.97 4.50 -16.48
CA GLU A 147 -18.17 3.37 -15.56
C GLU A 147 -18.64 3.83 -14.19
N ILE A 148 -18.19 5.00 -13.75
CA ILE A 148 -18.64 5.70 -12.55
C ILE A 148 -18.91 7.19 -12.87
N GLY A 149 -19.71 7.84 -12.02
CA GLY A 149 -19.87 9.29 -12.10
C GLY A 149 -18.63 10.06 -11.64
N PRO A 150 -18.62 11.41 -11.80
CA PRO A 150 -17.49 12.23 -11.39
C PRO A 150 -17.30 12.19 -9.87
N VAL A 151 -16.08 11.86 -9.43
CA VAL A 151 -15.68 11.76 -8.02
C VAL A 151 -14.32 12.40 -7.79
N PRO A 152 -13.99 12.85 -6.58
CA PRO A 152 -12.65 13.29 -6.23
C PRO A 152 -11.70 12.08 -6.15
N ALA A 153 -11.08 11.72 -7.28
CA ALA A 153 -10.31 10.49 -7.46
C ALA A 153 -9.20 10.29 -6.42
N GLY A 154 -8.53 11.37 -6.01
CA GLY A 154 -7.52 11.30 -4.95
C GLY A 154 -8.11 10.89 -3.59
N ALA A 155 -9.29 11.40 -3.23
CA ALA A 155 -9.97 11.02 -1.99
C ALA A 155 -10.48 9.57 -2.05
N ALA A 156 -11.04 9.15 -3.19
CA ALA A 156 -11.48 7.77 -3.40
C ALA A 156 -10.31 6.77 -3.36
N ALA A 157 -9.16 7.14 -3.93
CA ALA A 157 -7.93 6.36 -3.79
C ALA A 157 -7.48 6.26 -2.33
N GLY A 158 -7.50 7.38 -1.58
CA GLY A 158 -7.21 7.40 -0.15
C GLY A 158 -8.09 6.43 0.63
N ALA A 159 -9.41 6.47 0.41
CA ALA A 159 -10.36 5.55 1.04
C ALA A 159 -10.05 4.07 0.75
N LEU A 160 -9.67 3.73 -0.48
CA LEU A 160 -9.26 2.36 -0.83
C LEU A 160 -8.00 1.92 -0.06
N PHE A 161 -7.00 2.81 0.06
CA PHE A 161 -5.79 2.53 0.83
C PHE A 161 -6.09 2.36 2.33
N ASP A 162 -6.95 3.19 2.90
CA ASP A 162 -7.35 3.11 4.31
C ASP A 162 -8.16 1.83 4.61
N LEU A 163 -9.07 1.43 3.73
CA LEU A 163 -9.76 0.14 3.81
C LEU A 163 -8.76 -1.02 3.78
N SER A 164 -7.81 -1.00 2.83
CA SER A 164 -6.76 -2.02 2.74
C SER A 164 -5.92 -2.10 4.01
N ARG A 165 -5.52 -0.96 4.56
CA ARG A 165 -4.76 -0.91 5.81
C ARG A 165 -5.57 -1.48 6.98
N GLY A 166 -6.82 -1.07 7.13
CA GLY A 166 -7.69 -1.57 8.19
C GLY A 166 -7.93 -3.08 8.11
N LEU A 167 -8.09 -3.64 6.90
CA LEU A 167 -8.20 -5.08 6.69
C LEU A 167 -6.93 -5.82 7.15
N ILE A 168 -5.75 -5.31 6.80
CA ILE A 168 -4.46 -5.89 7.18
C ILE A 168 -4.26 -5.80 8.69
N GLU A 169 -4.45 -4.62 9.29
CA GLU A 169 -4.23 -4.38 10.73
C GLU A 169 -5.12 -5.28 11.59
N ARG A 170 -6.42 -5.39 11.28
CA ARG A 170 -7.32 -6.29 12.00
C ARG A 170 -6.84 -7.74 11.97
N ARG A 171 -6.35 -8.22 10.83
CA ARG A 171 -5.81 -9.58 10.68
C ARG A 171 -4.54 -9.79 11.50
N LEU A 172 -3.62 -8.82 11.48
CA LEU A 172 -2.41 -8.86 12.28
C LEU A 172 -2.68 -8.81 13.79
N LEU A 173 -3.77 -8.12 14.21
CA LEU A 173 -4.24 -8.11 15.58
C LEU A 173 -5.02 -9.37 16.00
N GLY A 174 -5.21 -10.31 15.09
CA GLY A 174 -5.87 -11.59 15.37
C GLY A 174 -7.40 -11.55 15.25
N TRP A 175 -8.00 -10.47 14.75
CA TRP A 175 -9.43 -10.38 14.50
C TRP A 175 -9.78 -11.20 13.24
N LYS A 176 -10.32 -12.39 13.46
CA LYS A 176 -10.59 -13.38 12.39
C LYS A 176 -12.08 -13.81 12.40
N GLU A 177 -12.99 -12.91 12.76
CA GLU A 177 -14.42 -13.19 12.86
C GLU A 177 -15.07 -13.51 11.52
N PHE A 178 -14.54 -12.92 10.43
CA PHE A 178 -15.05 -13.10 9.08
C PHE A 178 -14.03 -13.75 8.15
N GLN A 179 -14.52 -14.41 7.10
CA GLN A 179 -13.65 -14.88 6.02
C GLN A 179 -13.10 -13.68 5.26
N VAL A 180 -11.81 -13.74 4.89
CA VAL A 180 -11.11 -12.64 4.16
C VAL A 180 -11.84 -12.25 2.88
N ALA A 181 -12.34 -13.25 2.14
CA ALA A 181 -13.06 -13.01 0.89
C ALA A 181 -14.33 -12.18 1.12
N ASP A 182 -15.11 -12.51 2.15
CA ASP A 182 -16.36 -11.81 2.47
C ASP A 182 -16.09 -10.37 2.94
N GLU A 183 -15.03 -10.16 3.75
CA GLU A 183 -14.64 -8.80 4.17
C GLU A 183 -14.18 -7.94 2.99
N ILE A 184 -13.46 -8.52 2.03
CA ILE A 184 -13.03 -7.82 0.82
C ILE A 184 -14.25 -7.43 -0.01
N GLU A 185 -15.17 -8.36 -0.27
CA GLU A 185 -16.38 -8.07 -1.06
C GLU A 185 -17.26 -7.02 -0.39
N PHE A 186 -17.50 -7.13 0.91
CA PHE A 186 -18.24 -6.11 1.67
C PHE A 186 -17.57 -4.74 1.59
N SER A 187 -16.23 -4.68 1.75
CA SER A 187 -15.48 -3.42 1.66
C SER A 187 -15.58 -2.79 0.27
N ILE A 188 -15.57 -3.61 -0.78
CA ILE A 188 -15.75 -3.17 -2.17
C ILE A 188 -17.17 -2.64 -2.36
N ASP A 189 -18.18 -3.34 -1.86
CA ASP A 189 -19.59 -2.94 -1.99
C ASP A 189 -19.84 -1.59 -1.32
N VAL A 190 -19.33 -1.39 -0.12
CA VAL A 190 -19.44 -0.11 0.60
C VAL A 190 -18.74 1.02 -0.17
N LEU A 191 -17.49 0.80 -0.57
CA LEU A 191 -16.72 1.83 -1.28
C LEU A 191 -17.34 2.15 -2.64
N PHE A 192 -17.72 1.13 -3.41
CA PHE A 192 -18.26 1.32 -4.76
C PHE A 192 -19.65 1.97 -4.74
N SER A 193 -20.51 1.58 -3.79
CA SER A 193 -21.81 2.21 -3.57
C SER A 193 -21.66 3.68 -3.19
N GLY A 194 -20.70 4.01 -2.32
CA GLY A 194 -20.37 5.39 -1.95
C GLY A 194 -19.88 6.22 -3.14
N ILE A 195 -18.97 5.67 -3.94
CA ILE A 195 -18.46 6.31 -5.16
C ILE A 195 -19.61 6.58 -6.15
N GLN A 196 -20.48 5.61 -6.40
CA GLN A 196 -21.62 5.77 -7.31
C GLN A 196 -22.65 6.79 -6.80
N ALA A 197 -22.97 6.76 -5.51
CA ALA A 197 -23.89 7.70 -4.90
C ALA A 197 -23.36 9.14 -4.99
N TYR A 198 -22.08 9.34 -4.69
CA TYR A 198 -21.40 10.63 -4.78
C TYR A 198 -21.42 11.16 -6.22
N GLY A 199 -21.08 10.34 -7.20
CA GLY A 199 -21.05 10.72 -8.60
C GLY A 199 -22.41 11.16 -9.13
N LYS A 200 -23.49 10.47 -8.75
CA LYS A 200 -24.87 10.86 -9.08
C LYS A 200 -25.28 12.20 -8.46
N SER A 201 -24.88 12.44 -7.21
CA SER A 201 -25.18 13.70 -6.49
C SER A 201 -24.40 14.87 -7.07
N SER A 202 -23.13 14.68 -7.41
CA SER A 202 -22.25 15.69 -8.00
C SER A 202 -22.76 16.13 -9.39
N ALA A 203 -23.19 15.18 -10.22
CA ALA A 203 -23.77 15.49 -11.53
C ALA A 203 -25.08 16.33 -11.45
N LYS A 204 -25.86 16.11 -10.38
CA LYS A 204 -27.05 16.95 -10.14
C LYS A 204 -26.69 18.37 -9.72
N ARG A 205 -25.69 18.55 -8.86
CA ARG A 205 -25.22 19.87 -8.39
C ARG A 205 -24.68 20.72 -9.55
N GLY A 206 -23.90 20.14 -10.48
CA GLY A 206 -23.36 20.84 -11.64
C GLY A 206 -24.46 21.36 -12.59
N LYS A 207 -25.55 20.61 -12.77
CA LYS A 207 -26.70 21.05 -13.60
C LYS A 207 -27.50 22.19 -12.98
N THR A 208 -27.49 22.35 -11.65
CA THR A 208 -28.24 23.39 -10.95
C THR A 208 -27.51 24.74 -10.99
N THR A 209 -26.16 24.72 -11.00
CA THR A 209 -25.34 25.95 -11.07
C THR A 209 -25.39 26.58 -12.46
N THR A 210 -25.36 25.78 -13.53
CA THR A 210 -25.45 26.27 -14.92
C THR A 210 -26.82 26.88 -15.25
N LYS A 211 -27.87 26.47 -14.53
CA LYS A 211 -29.24 27.01 -14.74
C LYS A 211 -29.48 28.35 -14.03
N ARG A 212 -28.66 28.73 -13.06
CA ARG A 212 -28.73 30.01 -12.34
C ARG A 212 -27.96 31.15 -13.02
N GLU A 213 -26.93 30.83 -13.80
CA GLU A 213 -26.15 31.85 -14.54
C GLU A 213 -26.81 32.27 -15.87
N GLY A 214 -27.80 31.51 -16.37
CA GLY A 214 -28.51 31.81 -17.62
C GLY A 214 -29.75 32.72 -17.46
N HIS A 215 -30.09 33.19 -16.25
CA HIS A 215 -31.31 33.99 -16.00
C HIS A 215 -31.03 35.42 -15.50
N GLY A 216 -29.78 35.90 -15.61
CA GLY A 216 -29.34 37.20 -15.10
C GLY A 216 -28.99 38.25 -16.16
N ALA A 217 -29.34 38.06 -17.45
CA ALA A 217 -28.95 38.98 -18.50
C ALA A 217 -30.16 39.33 -19.40
N GLU A 218 -31.25 39.78 -18.77
CA GLU A 218 -32.31 40.48 -19.52
C GLU A 218 -33.17 41.30 -18.54
N VAL A 219 -32.68 42.46 -18.11
CA VAL A 219 -33.47 43.64 -17.73
C VAL A 219 -32.48 44.81 -17.51
N ALA A 220 -32.34 45.68 -18.44
CA ALA A 220 -32.29 47.17 -18.39
C ALA A 220 -31.68 47.72 -19.67
#